data_eb47bb441cd91b802817d6d09da9752f
#
_entry.id   eb47bb441cd91b802817d6d09da9752f
#
_cell.length_a   1.000
_cell.length_b   1.000
_cell.length_c   1.000
_cell.angle_alpha   90.00
_cell.angle_beta   90.00
_cell.angle_gamma   90.00
#
_symmetry.space_group_name_H-M   'P 1'
#
loop_
_entity.id
_entity.type
_entity.pdbx_description
1 polymer ?
#
loop_
_entity_poly.entity_id
_entity_poly.type
_entity_poly.pdbx_seq_one_letter_code
_entity_poly.pdbx_strand_id
1 'polypeptide(L)'
;MDIYLDVFNNEIVGYDVRDSMHGNGIINHREALNDMLNNKIKRGYKELETIVHTDQGSVYSSVSFNNIFKSYMVTRSMSRAGTPTDNPVIESKNGWIKKEMYIDFDINNYNTVQKFIDDIVWDNNNFRPSYALNYKTPIDYKTQLGFK
;
A
#
# COMPACT_ATOMS: atom_id res chain seq x y z
N MET A 1 5.71 -8.89 0.69
CA MET A 1 4.90 -7.86 -0.01
C MET A 1 4.76 -6.67 0.91
N ASP A 2 5.07 -5.51 0.39
CA ASP A 2 4.88 -4.22 1.06
C ASP A 2 3.84 -3.42 0.29
N ILE A 3 2.92 -2.76 1.00
CA ILE A 3 1.86 -1.98 0.39
C ILE A 3 1.78 -0.57 0.98
N TYR A 4 1.42 0.39 0.15
CA TYR A 4 0.98 1.72 0.54
C TYR A 4 -0.52 1.86 0.26
N LEU A 5 -1.25 2.22 1.29
CA LEU A 5 -2.70 2.36 1.27
C LEU A 5 -3.08 3.83 1.39
N ASP A 6 -3.95 4.29 0.50
CA ASP A 6 -4.62 5.58 0.67
C ASP A 6 -5.74 5.40 1.70
N VAL A 7 -5.59 6.05 2.86
CA VAL A 7 -6.58 5.95 3.95
C VAL A 7 -7.89 6.68 3.66
N PHE A 8 -7.92 7.53 2.63
CA PHE A 8 -9.14 8.24 2.22
C PHE A 8 -10.16 7.29 1.58
N ASN A 9 -9.69 6.39 0.71
CA ASN A 9 -10.57 5.50 -0.06
C ASN A 9 -10.17 4.02 0.01
N ASN A 10 -9.22 3.63 0.87
CA ASN A 10 -8.72 2.25 0.99
C ASN A 10 -8.11 1.68 -0.30
N GLU A 11 -7.66 2.52 -1.21
CA GLU A 11 -6.97 2.11 -2.43
C GLU A 11 -5.54 1.69 -2.14
N ILE A 12 -5.09 0.57 -2.69
CA ILE A 12 -3.67 0.23 -2.72
C ILE A 12 -3.04 1.06 -3.83
N VAL A 13 -2.21 2.05 -3.44
CA VAL A 13 -1.64 3.06 -4.35
C VAL A 13 -0.18 2.81 -4.72
N GLY A 14 0.46 1.87 -4.03
CA GLY A 14 1.82 1.39 -4.33
C GLY A 14 2.09 0.08 -3.63
N TYR A 15 2.84 -0.80 -4.28
CA TYR A 15 3.23 -2.08 -3.69
C TYR A 15 4.52 -2.61 -4.34
N ASP A 16 5.19 -3.53 -3.62
CA ASP A 16 6.30 -4.32 -4.16
C ASP A 16 6.24 -5.74 -3.62
N VAL A 17 6.63 -6.69 -4.47
CA VAL A 17 6.66 -8.11 -4.15
C VAL A 17 8.00 -8.68 -4.53
N ARG A 18 8.75 -9.14 -3.52
CA ARG A 18 10.03 -9.81 -3.73
C ARG A 18 10.16 -11.01 -2.81
N ASP A 19 10.91 -12.00 -3.25
CA ASP A 19 11.25 -13.16 -2.44
C ASP A 19 12.07 -12.71 -1.23
N SER A 20 11.63 -13.10 -0.04
CA SER A 20 12.29 -12.80 1.23
C SER A 20 13.69 -13.42 1.35
N MET A 21 13.99 -14.46 0.57
CA MET A 21 15.30 -15.10 0.59
C MET A 21 16.43 -14.24 0.00
N HIS A 22 16.08 -13.24 -0.82
CA HIS A 22 17.04 -12.35 -1.48
C HIS A 22 16.75 -10.86 -1.21
N GLY A 23 15.72 -10.56 -0.42
CA GLY A 23 15.24 -9.19 -0.21
C GLY A 23 15.83 -8.53 1.02
N ASN A 24 16.61 -7.48 0.82
CA ASN A 24 16.77 -6.47 1.84
C ASN A 24 15.42 -5.74 1.96
N GLY A 25 14.71 -5.87 3.09
CA GLY A 25 13.38 -5.29 3.31
C GLY A 25 13.29 -3.79 2.96
N ILE A 26 14.41 -3.05 3.09
CA ILE A 26 14.51 -1.65 2.70
C ILE A 26 14.31 -1.44 1.20
N ILE A 27 14.76 -2.38 0.35
CA ILE A 27 14.59 -2.27 -1.11
C ILE A 27 13.11 -2.38 -1.47
N ASN A 28 12.40 -3.33 -0.86
CA ASN A 28 10.97 -3.53 -1.12
C ASN A 28 10.16 -2.27 -0.78
N HIS A 29 10.40 -1.70 0.39
CA HIS A 29 9.72 -0.47 0.80
C HIS A 29 10.02 0.71 -0.11
N ARG A 30 11.25 0.81 -0.61
CA ARG A 30 11.64 1.86 -1.55
C ARG A 30 10.89 1.72 -2.88
N GLU A 31 10.82 0.52 -3.43
CA GLU A 31 10.14 0.30 -4.71
C GLU A 31 8.63 0.50 -4.58
N ALA A 32 8.00 0.03 -3.51
CA ALA A 32 6.59 0.29 -3.23
C ALA A 32 6.30 1.80 -3.06
N LEU A 33 7.21 2.54 -2.40
CA LEU A 33 7.11 3.99 -2.28
C LEU A 33 7.26 4.68 -3.64
N ASN A 34 8.21 4.26 -4.46
CA ASN A 34 8.39 4.78 -5.82
C ASN A 34 7.15 4.53 -6.69
N ASP A 35 6.56 3.35 -6.60
CA ASP A 35 5.32 3.03 -7.33
C ASP A 35 4.18 3.97 -6.89
N MET A 36 3.97 4.14 -5.60
CA MET A 36 2.99 5.07 -5.06
C MET A 36 3.21 6.51 -5.56
N LEU A 37 4.44 7.01 -5.51
CA LEU A 37 4.76 8.37 -5.94
C LEU A 37 4.61 8.55 -7.46
N ASN A 38 4.97 7.55 -8.26
CA ASN A 38 4.74 7.56 -9.70
C ASN A 38 3.25 7.57 -10.03
N ASN A 39 2.44 6.80 -9.32
CA ASN A 39 0.99 6.80 -9.49
C ASN A 39 0.39 8.16 -9.11
N LYS A 40 0.85 8.78 -8.03
CA LYS A 40 0.48 10.15 -7.65
C LYS A 40 0.77 11.15 -8.76
N ILE A 41 1.96 11.11 -9.36
CA ILE A 41 2.37 11.99 -10.46
C ILE A 41 1.49 11.77 -11.70
N LYS A 42 1.27 10.52 -12.09
CA LYS A 42 0.41 10.16 -13.24
C LYS A 42 -1.02 10.68 -13.10
N ARG A 43 -1.52 10.77 -11.87
CA ARG A 43 -2.86 11.30 -11.56
C ARG A 43 -2.93 12.82 -11.49
N GLY A 44 -1.80 13.52 -11.65
CA GLY A 44 -1.73 14.99 -11.62
C GLY A 44 -1.61 15.62 -10.23
N TYR A 45 -1.30 14.82 -9.21
CA TYR A 45 -1.16 15.28 -7.81
C TYR A 45 0.30 15.54 -7.39
N LYS A 46 1.19 15.79 -8.35
CA LYS A 46 2.63 15.95 -8.11
C LYS A 46 2.94 16.98 -7.01
N GLU A 47 2.27 18.12 -7.03
CA GLU A 47 2.56 19.24 -6.13
C GLU A 47 1.90 19.11 -4.74
N LEU A 48 1.07 18.07 -4.52
CA LEU A 48 0.44 17.87 -3.23
C LEU A 48 1.41 17.22 -2.25
N GLU A 49 1.50 17.76 -1.04
CA GLU A 49 2.20 17.12 0.06
C GLU A 49 1.61 15.72 0.33
N THR A 50 2.49 14.77 0.60
CA THR A 50 2.09 13.40 0.95
C THR A 50 2.57 13.09 2.35
N ILE A 51 1.67 12.68 3.22
CA ILE A 51 2.01 12.17 4.55
C ILE A 51 2.02 10.64 4.48
N VAL A 52 3.16 10.03 4.78
CA VAL A 52 3.29 8.57 4.89
C VAL A 52 3.37 8.18 6.35
N HIS A 53 2.37 7.44 6.81
CA HIS A 53 2.31 6.91 8.16
C HIS A 53 2.82 5.46 8.21
N THR A 54 3.75 5.17 9.13
CA THR A 54 4.31 3.82 9.33
C THR A 54 4.32 3.48 10.81
N ASP A 55 4.46 2.20 11.14
CA ASP A 55 4.82 1.79 12.49
C ASP A 55 6.31 2.10 12.80
N GLN A 56 6.76 1.74 14.01
CA GLN A 56 8.15 1.87 14.45
C GLN A 56 8.97 0.59 14.24
N GLY A 57 8.60 -0.27 13.31
CA GLY A 57 9.39 -1.45 12.96
C GLY A 57 10.85 -1.10 12.65
N SER A 58 11.77 -2.04 12.89
CA SER A 58 13.22 -1.80 12.75
C SER A 58 13.62 -1.28 11.37
N VAL A 59 12.94 -1.73 10.32
CA VAL A 59 13.15 -1.27 8.94
C VAL A 59 12.78 0.20 8.80
N TYR A 60 11.61 0.59 9.29
CA TYR A 60 11.10 1.96 9.20
C TYR A 60 11.90 2.94 10.07
N SER A 61 12.51 2.48 11.14
CA SER A 61 13.36 3.28 12.03
C SER A 61 14.78 3.44 11.50
N SER A 62 15.17 2.74 10.44
CA SER A 62 16.53 2.75 9.90
C SER A 62 16.89 4.09 9.24
N VAL A 63 18.19 4.45 9.30
CA VAL A 63 18.72 5.64 8.61
C VAL A 63 18.52 5.54 7.11
N SER A 64 18.68 4.35 6.53
CA SER A 64 18.49 4.09 5.11
C SER A 64 17.07 4.38 4.66
N PHE A 65 16.07 3.94 5.44
CA PHE A 65 14.66 4.21 5.16
C PHE A 65 14.37 5.72 5.27
N ASN A 66 14.86 6.40 6.30
CA ASN A 66 14.70 7.84 6.47
C ASN A 66 15.30 8.65 5.31
N ASN A 67 16.42 8.20 4.75
CA ASN A 67 17.07 8.88 3.62
C ASN A 67 16.25 8.80 2.33
N ILE A 68 15.42 7.75 2.15
CA ILE A 68 14.52 7.65 1.00
C ILE A 68 13.55 8.84 1.00
N PHE A 69 12.95 9.16 2.12
CA PHE A 69 11.96 10.25 2.22
C PHE A 69 12.56 11.64 1.98
N LYS A 70 13.85 11.84 2.28
CA LYS A 70 14.52 13.12 2.03
C LYS A 70 14.60 13.50 0.55
N SER A 71 14.53 12.51 -0.34
CA SER A 71 14.58 12.71 -1.79
C SER A 71 13.22 13.05 -2.41
N TYR A 72 12.15 13.00 -1.62
CA TYR A 72 10.78 13.22 -2.07
C TYR A 72 10.08 14.26 -1.20
N MET A 73 9.06 14.91 -1.75
CA MET A 73 8.15 15.79 -0.99
C MET A 73 7.16 14.94 -0.17
N VAL A 74 7.68 14.26 0.84
CA VAL A 74 6.93 13.34 1.69
C VAL A 74 7.22 13.64 3.14
N THR A 75 6.17 13.92 3.90
CA THR A 75 6.23 14.06 5.35
C THR A 75 6.01 12.70 6.00
N ARG A 76 6.91 12.31 6.88
CA ARG A 76 6.80 11.06 7.61
C ARG A 76 6.06 11.24 8.92
N SER A 77 5.11 10.35 9.17
CA SER A 77 4.41 10.18 10.45
C SER A 77 4.65 8.75 10.97
N MET A 78 4.70 8.58 12.27
CA MET A 78 4.96 7.26 12.88
C MET A 78 4.01 6.99 14.04
N SER A 79 3.52 5.75 14.13
CA SER A 79 2.82 5.24 15.31
C SER A 79 3.72 5.27 16.54
N ARG A 80 3.12 5.29 17.71
CA ARG A 80 3.86 5.08 18.96
C ARG A 80 4.37 3.64 19.06
N ALA A 81 5.51 3.45 19.69
CA ALA A 81 6.08 2.11 19.87
C ALA A 81 5.11 1.20 20.64
N GLY A 82 4.86 -0.01 20.12
CA GLY A 82 4.03 -1.00 20.79
C GLY A 82 2.53 -0.67 20.82
N THR A 83 2.06 0.26 19.98
CA THR A 83 0.64 0.66 19.94
C THR A 83 0.02 0.31 18.58
N PRO A 84 -0.44 -0.95 18.37
CA PRO A 84 -1.07 -1.36 17.11
C PRO A 84 -2.29 -0.51 16.74
N THR A 85 -3.01 -0.02 17.74
CA THR A 85 -4.19 0.83 17.56
C THR A 85 -3.92 2.16 16.85
N ASP A 86 -2.66 2.55 16.68
CA ASP A 86 -2.31 3.77 15.97
C ASP A 86 -2.30 3.57 14.43
N ASN A 87 -2.37 2.30 13.95
CA ASN A 87 -2.41 2.00 12.51
C ASN A 87 -3.41 0.88 12.15
N PRO A 88 -4.68 0.95 12.61
CA PRO A 88 -5.65 -0.13 12.49
C PRO A 88 -6.08 -0.40 11.05
N VAL A 89 -6.05 0.61 10.19
CA VAL A 89 -6.51 0.51 8.80
C VAL A 89 -5.62 -0.42 8.01
N ILE A 90 -4.30 -0.22 8.07
CA ILE A 90 -3.34 -1.06 7.34
C ILE A 90 -3.26 -2.47 7.92
N GLU A 91 -3.38 -2.63 9.24
CA GLU A 91 -3.41 -3.94 9.88
C GLU A 91 -4.62 -4.77 9.45
N SER A 92 -5.80 -4.14 9.47
CA SER A 92 -7.04 -4.76 8.98
C SER A 92 -6.90 -5.15 7.51
N LYS A 93 -6.34 -4.28 6.69
CA LYS A 93 -6.14 -4.51 5.26
C LYS A 93 -5.17 -5.64 4.98
N ASN A 94 -4.04 -5.69 5.69
CA ASN A 94 -3.07 -6.77 5.56
C ASN A 94 -3.65 -8.14 5.95
N GLY A 95 -4.44 -8.19 7.03
CA GLY A 95 -5.13 -9.40 7.44
C GLY A 95 -6.13 -9.88 6.39
N TRP A 96 -6.85 -8.95 5.80
CA TRP A 96 -7.82 -9.22 4.78
C TRP A 96 -7.17 -9.71 3.47
N ILE A 97 -6.14 -9.02 2.96
CA ILE A 97 -5.39 -9.44 1.76
C ILE A 97 -4.84 -10.85 1.91
N LYS A 98 -4.23 -11.15 3.07
CA LYS A 98 -3.73 -12.50 3.35
C LYS A 98 -4.84 -13.56 3.25
N LYS A 99 -6.03 -13.26 3.77
CA LYS A 99 -7.17 -14.17 3.69
C LYS A 99 -7.63 -14.40 2.25
N GLU A 100 -7.73 -13.33 1.45
CA GLU A 100 -8.10 -13.37 0.05
C GLU A 100 -7.14 -14.22 -0.79
N MET A 101 -5.83 -14.10 -0.53
CA MET A 101 -4.80 -14.91 -1.19
C MET A 101 -5.04 -16.41 -1.09
N TYR A 102 -5.74 -16.87 -0.04
CA TYR A 102 -6.02 -18.29 0.19
C TYR A 102 -7.44 -18.72 -0.21
N ILE A 103 -8.37 -17.79 -0.29
CA ILE A 103 -9.79 -18.11 -0.50
C ILE A 103 -10.21 -17.89 -1.96
N ASP A 104 -9.91 -16.71 -2.50
CA ASP A 104 -10.43 -16.30 -3.81
C ASP A 104 -9.38 -16.43 -4.93
N PHE A 105 -8.11 -16.50 -4.58
CA PHE A 105 -7.01 -16.62 -5.54
C PHE A 105 -6.18 -17.87 -5.25
N ASP A 106 -5.96 -18.69 -6.27
CA ASP A 106 -5.06 -19.84 -6.19
C ASP A 106 -3.75 -19.52 -6.90
N ILE A 107 -2.66 -19.41 -6.13
CA ILE A 107 -1.33 -19.09 -6.63
C ILE A 107 -0.85 -20.09 -7.70
N ASN A 108 -1.34 -21.34 -7.68
CA ASN A 108 -0.96 -22.36 -8.66
C ASN A 108 -1.44 -22.04 -10.08
N ASN A 109 -2.42 -21.13 -10.21
CA ASN A 109 -2.93 -20.68 -11.50
C ASN A 109 -2.09 -19.55 -12.13
N TYR A 110 -1.02 -19.13 -11.47
CA TYR A 110 -0.20 -18.00 -11.90
C TYR A 110 1.23 -18.40 -12.24
N ASN A 111 1.74 -17.85 -13.34
CA ASN A 111 3.12 -18.09 -13.78
C ASN A 111 4.17 -17.36 -12.92
N THR A 112 3.77 -16.30 -12.24
CA THR A 112 4.65 -15.50 -11.37
C THR A 112 3.90 -14.96 -10.17
N VAL A 113 4.61 -14.82 -9.04
CA VAL A 113 4.06 -14.19 -7.83
C VAL A 113 3.67 -12.74 -8.09
N GLN A 114 4.42 -12.04 -8.94
CA GLN A 114 4.09 -10.66 -9.32
C GLN A 114 2.68 -10.57 -9.93
N LYS A 115 2.41 -11.40 -10.96
CA LYS A 115 1.09 -11.40 -11.62
C LYS A 115 -0.05 -11.77 -10.67
N PHE A 116 0.19 -12.71 -9.76
CA PHE A 116 -0.75 -13.09 -8.71
C PHE A 116 -1.13 -11.89 -7.82
N ILE A 117 -0.13 -11.12 -7.39
CA ILE A 117 -0.36 -9.94 -6.56
C ILE A 117 -0.96 -8.77 -7.35
N ASP A 118 -0.55 -8.57 -8.61
CA ASP A 118 -1.15 -7.56 -9.50
C ASP A 118 -2.66 -7.74 -9.60
N ASP A 119 -3.13 -8.97 -9.78
CA ASP A 119 -4.55 -9.29 -9.90
C ASP A 119 -5.29 -9.08 -8.57
N ILE A 120 -4.68 -9.42 -7.43
CA ILE A 120 -5.26 -9.14 -6.10
C ILE A 120 -5.39 -7.64 -5.86
N VAL A 121 -4.36 -6.85 -6.18
CA VAL A 121 -4.40 -5.39 -6.04
C VAL A 121 -5.46 -4.80 -6.94
N TRP A 122 -5.53 -5.27 -8.18
CA TRP A 122 -6.52 -4.81 -9.15
C TRP A 122 -7.94 -5.14 -8.70
N ASP A 123 -8.21 -6.37 -8.26
CA ASP A 123 -9.51 -6.81 -7.71
C ASP A 123 -9.89 -5.95 -6.50
N ASN A 124 -8.96 -5.77 -5.56
CA ASN A 124 -9.20 -4.93 -4.40
C ASN A 124 -9.63 -3.52 -4.76
N ASN A 125 -8.94 -2.89 -5.72
CA ASN A 125 -9.18 -1.49 -6.05
C ASN A 125 -10.45 -1.29 -6.89
N ASN A 126 -10.81 -2.26 -7.76
CA ASN A 126 -11.84 -2.09 -8.77
C ASN A 126 -13.12 -2.90 -8.52
N PHE A 127 -13.06 -4.00 -7.76
CA PHE A 127 -14.22 -4.89 -7.58
C PHE A 127 -14.65 -5.09 -6.14
N ARG A 128 -13.76 -4.94 -5.18
CA ARG A 128 -14.09 -5.20 -3.78
C ARG A 128 -14.79 -4.02 -3.12
N PRO A 129 -16.07 -4.18 -2.75
CA PRO A 129 -16.77 -3.15 -1.99
C PRO A 129 -16.28 -3.14 -0.54
N SER A 130 -16.19 -1.95 0.03
CA SER A 130 -15.87 -1.74 1.44
C SER A 130 -17.04 -1.14 2.21
N TYR A 131 -17.36 -1.70 3.37
CA TYR A 131 -18.37 -1.15 4.26
C TYR A 131 -18.07 0.32 4.61
N ALA A 132 -16.80 0.64 4.90
CA ALA A 132 -16.36 2.00 5.21
C ALA A 132 -16.54 3.00 4.05
N LEU A 133 -16.72 2.50 2.82
CA LEU A 133 -16.94 3.29 1.60
C LEU A 133 -18.40 3.23 1.11
N ASN A 134 -19.35 2.94 2.00
CA ASN A 134 -20.75 2.73 1.66
C ASN A 134 -20.94 1.65 0.59
N TYR A 135 -20.24 0.51 0.72
CA TYR A 135 -20.26 -0.63 -0.20
C TYR A 135 -19.79 -0.29 -1.62
N LYS A 136 -18.96 0.74 -1.78
CA LYS A 136 -18.29 1.04 -3.05
C LYS A 136 -16.90 0.46 -3.08
N THR A 137 -16.37 0.30 -4.29
CA THR A 137 -14.96 0.01 -4.47
C THR A 137 -14.10 1.25 -4.18
N PRO A 138 -12.82 1.10 -3.87
CA PRO A 138 -11.90 2.23 -3.75
C PRO A 138 -11.95 3.20 -4.93
N ILE A 139 -11.92 2.68 -6.15
CA ILE A 139 -11.95 3.49 -7.38
C ILE A 139 -13.30 4.19 -7.57
N ASP A 140 -14.42 3.50 -7.40
CA ASP A 140 -15.74 4.10 -7.54
C ASP A 140 -15.97 5.22 -6.52
N TYR A 141 -15.51 5.00 -5.28
CA TYR A 141 -15.66 5.99 -4.21
C TYR A 141 -14.95 7.29 -4.56
N LYS A 142 -13.65 7.24 -4.93
CA LYS A 142 -12.91 8.46 -5.28
C LYS A 142 -13.45 9.13 -6.53
N THR A 143 -13.81 8.34 -7.56
CA THR A 143 -14.32 8.85 -8.83
C THR A 143 -15.63 9.62 -8.65
N GLN A 144 -16.54 9.10 -7.81
CA GLN A 144 -17.79 9.80 -7.48
C GLN A 144 -17.55 11.14 -6.80
N LEU A 145 -16.46 11.29 -6.05
CA LEU A 145 -16.08 12.53 -5.39
C LEU A 145 -15.26 13.47 -6.29
N GLY A 146 -15.06 13.12 -7.57
CA GLY A 146 -14.33 13.92 -8.55
C GLY A 146 -12.80 13.77 -8.52
N PHE A 147 -12.28 12.78 -7.78
CA PHE A 147 -10.84 12.48 -7.78
C PHE A 147 -10.48 11.50 -8.90
N LYS A 148 -9.22 11.59 -9.38
CA LYS A 148 -8.67 10.71 -10.43
C LYS A 148 -7.98 9.47 -9.85
#